data_de6ace3b9dbc6f5c984cc2a7255f1b5e
#
_entry.id   de6ace3b9dbc6f5c984cc2a7255f1b5e
#
_cell.length_a   1.000
_cell.length_b   1.000
_cell.length_c   1.000
_cell.angle_alpha   90.00
_cell.angle_beta   90.00
_cell.angle_gamma   90.00
#
_symmetry.space_group_name_H-M   'P 1'
#
loop_
_entity.id
_entity.type
_entity.pdbx_description
1 polymer ?
#
loop_
_entity_poly.entity_id
_entity_poly.type
_entity_poly.pdbx_seq_one_letter_code
_entity_poly.pdbx_strand_id
1 'polypeptide(L)'
;MDLDSILRLHPELVIIDELAHTNIEGSRNEKRWQDVMELLDAGINIISAVNIQHIESLNEEVKGIAGIEVKERIPDKVLQDADEVVNIDLTAEELINRLKAGKIYRPEKIELALNNFFKTENILQLRELALKEVAFRVEKKVENEIVSIDKGVRHEKFLACISSNEKTPRHIIRKAARLASRYNTVFSALYVQTPVESTERINLASQRHLLNPVSYTHLTL
;
A
#
# COMPACT_ATOMS: atom_id res chain seq x y z
N MET A 1 18.99 13.01 -8.15
CA MET A 1 19.24 12.26 -9.40
C MET A 1 19.28 13.29 -10.53
N ASP A 2 20.14 13.10 -11.53
CA ASP A 2 20.17 13.97 -12.73
C ASP A 2 19.23 13.41 -13.80
N LEU A 3 17.94 13.74 -13.64
CA LEU A 3 16.87 13.26 -14.50
C LEU A 3 17.03 13.71 -15.95
N ASP A 4 17.42 14.98 -16.17
CA ASP A 4 17.60 15.53 -17.52
C ASP A 4 18.72 14.86 -18.31
N SER A 5 19.79 14.49 -17.62
CA SER A 5 20.88 13.74 -18.26
C SER A 5 20.47 12.32 -18.61
N ILE A 6 19.69 11.64 -17.77
CA ILE A 6 19.18 10.29 -18.05
C ILE A 6 18.22 10.33 -19.25
N LEU A 7 17.29 11.28 -19.28
CA LEU A 7 16.37 11.46 -20.41
C LEU A 7 17.09 11.75 -21.73
N ARG A 8 18.15 12.55 -21.70
CA ARG A 8 18.97 12.82 -22.91
C ARG A 8 19.75 11.61 -23.41
N LEU A 9 20.33 10.84 -22.47
CA LEU A 9 21.10 9.65 -22.81
C LEU A 9 20.20 8.51 -23.28
N HIS A 10 18.97 8.48 -22.84
CA HIS A 10 17.94 7.47 -23.15
C HIS A 10 18.50 6.05 -23.07
N PRO A 11 19.03 5.60 -21.92
CA PRO A 11 19.55 4.26 -21.76
C PRO A 11 18.41 3.25 -21.82
N GLU A 12 18.71 2.03 -22.20
CA GLU A 12 17.72 0.94 -22.24
C GLU A 12 17.19 0.57 -20.85
N LEU A 13 18.05 0.66 -19.83
CA LEU A 13 17.75 0.30 -18.44
C LEU A 13 18.46 1.23 -17.47
N VAL A 14 17.75 1.65 -16.41
CA VAL A 14 18.31 2.41 -15.28
C VAL A 14 18.02 1.70 -13.97
N ILE A 15 19.01 1.62 -13.10
CA ILE A 15 18.85 1.11 -11.73
C ILE A 15 18.76 2.30 -10.79
N ILE A 16 17.67 2.41 -10.03
CA ILE A 16 17.39 3.51 -9.11
C ILE A 16 17.03 2.95 -7.74
N ASP A 17 17.87 3.18 -6.76
CA ASP A 17 17.61 2.75 -5.37
C ASP A 17 16.80 3.79 -4.59
N GLU A 18 16.27 3.37 -3.42
CA GLU A 18 15.52 4.22 -2.48
C GLU A 18 14.34 4.96 -3.15
N LEU A 19 13.41 4.24 -3.73
CA LEU A 19 12.27 4.78 -4.49
C LEU A 19 11.44 5.82 -3.72
N ALA A 20 11.36 5.73 -2.39
CA ALA A 20 10.59 6.64 -1.54
C ALA A 20 11.33 7.94 -1.17
N HIS A 21 12.59 8.07 -1.58
CA HIS A 21 13.42 9.21 -1.22
C HIS A 21 12.82 10.56 -1.62
N THR A 22 12.99 11.57 -0.74
CA THR A 22 12.61 12.95 -1.04
C THR A 22 13.80 13.63 -1.72
N ASN A 23 13.57 14.15 -2.92
CA ASN A 23 14.59 14.87 -3.67
C ASN A 23 15.01 16.17 -2.97
N ILE A 24 16.16 16.69 -3.33
CA ILE A 24 16.64 17.98 -2.80
C ILE A 24 15.74 19.13 -3.27
N GLU A 25 15.66 20.17 -2.47
CA GLU A 25 14.92 21.38 -2.82
C GLU A 25 15.41 21.96 -4.15
N GLY A 26 14.48 22.38 -5.02
CA GLY A 26 14.76 22.84 -6.37
C GLY A 26 14.83 21.75 -7.44
N SER A 27 14.66 20.47 -7.08
CA SER A 27 14.48 19.39 -8.04
C SER A 27 13.17 19.54 -8.81
N ARG A 28 13.10 19.05 -10.06
CA ARG A 28 11.89 19.05 -10.88
C ARG A 28 10.72 18.35 -10.18
N ASN A 29 10.97 17.21 -9.57
CA ASN A 29 10.01 16.43 -8.81
C ASN A 29 10.39 16.41 -7.33
N GLU A 30 9.41 16.42 -6.44
CA GLU A 30 9.61 16.36 -5.00
C GLU A 30 10.12 14.98 -4.55
N LYS A 31 9.66 13.93 -5.21
CA LYS A 31 9.92 12.54 -4.83
C LYS A 31 10.61 11.77 -5.95
N ARG A 32 11.48 10.85 -5.58
CA ARG A 32 12.21 10.00 -6.53
C ARG A 32 11.29 9.11 -7.35
N TRP A 33 10.21 8.60 -6.75
CA TRP A 33 9.24 7.80 -7.50
C TRP A 33 8.58 8.59 -8.65
N GLN A 34 8.43 9.91 -8.52
CA GLN A 34 7.91 10.76 -9.60
C GLN A 34 8.91 10.86 -10.76
N ASP A 35 10.22 10.96 -10.45
CA ASP A 35 11.27 10.89 -11.47
C ASP A 35 11.24 9.54 -12.21
N VAL A 36 11.02 8.45 -11.46
CA VAL A 36 10.90 7.10 -12.04
C VAL A 36 9.71 7.01 -12.99
N MET A 37 8.56 7.55 -12.61
CA MET A 37 7.38 7.56 -13.50
C MET A 37 7.67 8.34 -14.79
N GLU A 38 8.35 9.48 -14.71
CA GLU A 38 8.73 10.28 -15.88
C GLU A 38 9.70 9.54 -16.83
N LEU A 39 10.63 8.75 -16.26
CA LEU A 39 11.54 7.91 -17.05
C LEU A 39 10.78 6.74 -17.73
N LEU A 40 9.83 6.11 -17.03
CA LEU A 40 8.97 5.07 -17.60
C LEU A 40 8.11 5.62 -18.73
N ASP A 41 7.52 6.81 -18.55
CA ASP A 41 6.73 7.48 -19.59
C ASP A 41 7.57 7.82 -20.84
N ALA A 42 8.88 8.04 -20.65
CA ALA A 42 9.84 8.21 -21.74
C ALA A 42 10.27 6.89 -22.40
N GLY A 43 9.78 5.73 -21.94
CA GLY A 43 10.09 4.41 -22.50
C GLY A 43 11.40 3.80 -21.98
N ILE A 44 11.95 4.28 -20.87
CA ILE A 44 13.16 3.75 -20.25
C ILE A 44 12.78 2.69 -19.22
N ASN A 45 13.39 1.50 -19.31
CA ASN A 45 13.14 0.45 -18.32
C ASN A 45 13.82 0.79 -16.99
N ILE A 46 13.15 0.47 -15.88
CA ILE A 46 13.62 0.80 -14.53
C ILE A 46 13.65 -0.45 -13.65
N ILE A 47 14.75 -0.64 -12.94
CA ILE A 47 14.81 -1.53 -11.77
C ILE A 47 14.96 -0.64 -10.55
N SER A 48 14.05 -0.77 -9.59
CA SER A 48 14.09 0.04 -8.38
C SER A 48 13.92 -0.81 -7.13
N ALA A 49 14.34 -0.28 -5.99
CA ALA A 49 14.17 -0.91 -4.69
C ALA A 49 13.37 -0.03 -3.74
N VAL A 50 12.51 -0.67 -2.96
CA VAL A 50 11.72 -0.03 -1.91
C VAL A 50 11.58 -0.95 -0.71
N ASN A 51 11.65 -0.40 0.47
CA ASN A 51 11.35 -1.13 1.69
C ASN A 51 9.86 -1.07 2.02
N ILE A 52 9.31 -2.12 2.58
CA ILE A 52 7.88 -2.28 2.90
C ILE A 52 7.32 -1.12 3.73
N GLN A 53 8.12 -0.54 4.62
CA GLN A 53 7.70 0.58 5.47
C GLN A 53 7.37 1.87 4.71
N HIS A 54 7.77 1.98 3.46
CA HIS A 54 7.52 3.17 2.64
C HIS A 54 6.24 3.07 1.79
N ILE A 55 5.51 1.97 1.85
CA ILE A 55 4.23 1.82 1.14
C ILE A 55 3.14 2.54 1.92
N GLU A 56 2.42 3.44 1.25
CA GLU A 56 1.47 4.34 1.90
C GLU A 56 0.34 3.60 2.64
N SER A 57 -0.27 2.59 2.02
CA SER A 57 -1.36 1.82 2.64
C SER A 57 -0.93 1.02 3.87
N LEU A 58 0.35 0.69 3.99
CA LEU A 58 0.90 -0.12 5.09
C LEU A 58 1.44 0.70 6.24
N ASN A 59 1.43 2.04 6.13
CA ASN A 59 2.07 2.92 7.12
C ASN A 59 1.51 2.77 8.54
N GLU A 60 0.19 2.60 8.69
CA GLU A 60 -0.43 2.40 10.01
C GLU A 60 -0.03 1.04 10.62
N GLU A 61 0.09 -0.01 9.82
CA GLU A 61 0.54 -1.32 10.29
C GLU A 61 2.02 -1.28 10.68
N VAL A 62 2.86 -0.64 9.87
CA VAL A 62 4.28 -0.43 10.17
C VAL A 62 4.47 0.39 11.45
N LYS A 63 3.67 1.45 11.64
CA LYS A 63 3.68 2.23 12.86
C LYS A 63 3.29 1.40 14.09
N GLY A 64 2.30 0.51 13.95
CA GLY A 64 1.90 -0.43 15.00
C GLY A 64 3.00 -1.42 15.37
N ILE A 65 3.77 -1.89 14.40
CA ILE A 65 4.86 -2.86 14.58
C ILE A 65 6.11 -2.19 15.16
N ALA A 66 6.58 -1.12 14.50
CA ALA A 66 7.88 -0.53 14.79
C ALA A 66 7.82 0.66 15.76
N GLY A 67 6.62 1.16 16.08
CA GLY A 67 6.43 2.33 16.94
C GLY A 67 6.91 3.66 16.34
N ILE A 68 7.25 3.68 15.05
CA ILE A 68 7.74 4.86 14.34
C ILE A 68 6.81 5.22 13.17
N GLU A 69 6.68 6.50 12.91
CA GLU A 69 5.98 7.00 11.75
C GLU A 69 6.98 7.26 10.61
N VAL A 70 6.77 6.57 9.48
CA VAL A 70 7.60 6.74 8.28
C VAL A 70 7.02 7.88 7.46
N LYS A 71 7.83 8.92 7.22
CA LYS A 71 7.43 10.13 6.48
C LYS A 71 7.60 9.98 4.97
N GLU A 72 8.67 9.30 4.54
CA GLU A 72 8.92 9.03 3.13
C GLU A 72 8.05 7.88 2.67
N ARG A 73 7.15 8.14 1.72
CA ARG A 73 6.17 7.16 1.26
C ARG A 73 6.07 7.17 -0.25
N ILE A 74 5.69 6.04 -0.80
CA ILE A 74 5.27 5.89 -2.18
C ILE A 74 3.80 5.52 -2.24
N PRO A 75 3.03 6.06 -3.19
CA PRO A 75 1.65 5.65 -3.43
C PRO A 75 1.61 4.17 -3.87
N ASP A 76 0.58 3.45 -3.43
CA ASP A 76 0.37 2.04 -3.81
C ASP A 76 0.30 1.85 -5.33
N LYS A 77 -0.16 2.87 -6.05
CA LYS A 77 -0.23 2.86 -7.52
C LYS A 77 1.13 2.59 -8.15
N VAL A 78 2.22 3.13 -7.62
CA VAL A 78 3.59 2.93 -8.15
C VAL A 78 3.97 1.46 -8.18
N LEU A 79 3.56 0.70 -7.15
CA LEU A 79 3.77 -0.74 -7.13
C LEU A 79 2.73 -1.50 -7.98
N GLN A 80 1.53 -0.93 -8.18
CA GLN A 80 0.51 -1.54 -9.05
C GLN A 80 0.89 -1.45 -10.53
N ASP A 81 1.57 -0.36 -10.90
CA ASP A 81 2.02 -0.11 -12.25
C ASP A 81 3.33 -0.87 -12.60
N ALA A 82 3.97 -1.52 -11.59
CA ALA A 82 5.17 -2.32 -11.82
C ALA A 82 4.84 -3.63 -12.55
N ASP A 83 5.61 -3.96 -13.59
CA ASP A 83 5.48 -5.21 -14.35
C ASP A 83 5.83 -6.42 -13.48
N GLU A 84 6.83 -6.29 -12.63
CA GLU A 84 7.29 -7.34 -11.73
C GLU A 84 7.65 -6.78 -10.35
N VAL A 85 7.25 -7.50 -9.31
CA VAL A 85 7.62 -7.20 -7.91
C VAL A 85 8.29 -8.42 -7.32
N VAL A 86 9.55 -8.27 -6.94
CA VAL A 86 10.37 -9.34 -6.36
C VAL A 86 10.63 -9.05 -4.88
N ASN A 87 10.31 -10.01 -4.02
CA ASN A 87 10.65 -9.91 -2.60
C ASN A 87 12.07 -10.43 -2.36
N ILE A 88 12.96 -9.56 -1.91
CA ILE A 88 14.30 -9.93 -1.45
C ILE A 88 14.21 -10.24 0.04
N ASP A 89 14.07 -11.51 0.35
CA ASP A 89 13.86 -11.97 1.72
C ASP A 89 15.19 -12.27 2.42
N LEU A 90 15.38 -11.67 3.60
CA LEU A 90 16.49 -11.92 4.50
C LEU A 90 15.97 -12.41 5.86
N THR A 91 16.66 -13.34 6.48
CA THR A 91 16.33 -13.73 7.85
C THR A 91 16.58 -12.58 8.84
N ALA A 92 15.82 -12.55 9.93
CA ALA A 92 16.02 -11.55 10.97
C ALA A 92 17.45 -11.58 11.54
N GLU A 93 18.01 -12.78 11.69
CA GLU A 93 19.38 -12.98 12.16
C GLU A 93 20.41 -12.37 11.19
N GLU A 94 20.27 -12.64 9.90
CA GLU A 94 21.17 -12.09 8.87
C GLU A 94 21.11 -10.58 8.81
N LEU A 95 19.90 -9.99 8.89
CA LEU A 95 19.72 -8.55 8.89
C LEU A 95 20.35 -7.89 10.13
N ILE A 96 20.18 -8.50 11.32
CA ILE A 96 20.79 -8.03 12.55
C ILE A 96 22.33 -8.14 12.48
N ASN A 97 22.85 -9.23 11.92
CA ASN A 97 24.29 -9.41 11.73
C ASN A 97 24.89 -8.36 10.77
N ARG A 98 24.19 -8.05 9.68
CA ARG A 98 24.58 -6.95 8.76
C ARG A 98 24.58 -5.60 9.46
N LEU A 99 23.58 -5.33 10.31
CA LEU A 99 23.50 -4.11 11.10
C LEU A 99 24.68 -4.00 12.06
N LYS A 100 24.95 -5.05 12.85
CA LYS A 100 26.09 -5.11 13.79
C LYS A 100 27.45 -4.96 13.09
N ALA A 101 27.56 -5.45 11.86
CA ALA A 101 28.77 -5.30 11.04
C ALA A 101 28.91 -3.92 10.42
N GLY A 102 28.03 -2.96 10.73
CA GLY A 102 28.09 -1.59 10.20
C GLY A 102 27.73 -1.48 8.71
N LYS A 103 27.10 -2.50 8.13
CA LYS A 103 26.75 -2.52 6.69
C LYS A 103 25.44 -1.76 6.38
N ILE A 104 24.65 -1.38 7.40
CA ILE A 104 23.36 -0.69 7.26
C ILE A 104 23.47 0.74 7.80
N TYR A 105 24.00 0.89 9.02
CA TYR A 105 24.17 2.17 9.68
C TYR A 105 25.60 2.36 10.15
N ARG A 106 25.98 3.63 10.36
CA ARG A 106 27.25 3.97 11.02
C ARG A 106 27.26 3.47 12.47
N PRO A 107 28.43 3.13 13.02
CA PRO A 107 28.56 2.53 14.35
C PRO A 107 27.77 3.23 15.45
N GLU A 108 27.71 4.56 15.44
CA GLU A 108 27.07 5.39 16.47
C GLU A 108 25.54 5.20 16.51
N LYS A 109 24.93 4.72 15.42
CA LYS A 109 23.49 4.52 15.30
C LYS A 109 23.06 3.06 15.51
N ILE A 110 23.98 2.12 15.56
CA ILE A 110 23.67 0.69 15.60
C ILE A 110 22.92 0.32 16.87
N GLU A 111 23.39 0.75 18.02
CA GLU A 111 22.76 0.41 19.32
C GLU A 111 21.34 0.96 19.42
N LEU A 112 21.14 2.20 18.99
CA LEU A 112 19.79 2.82 18.95
C LEU A 112 18.87 2.06 17.99
N ALA A 113 19.37 1.64 16.83
CA ALA A 113 18.60 0.89 15.85
C ALA A 113 18.19 -0.49 16.37
N LEU A 114 19.09 -1.22 17.03
CA LEU A 114 18.83 -2.53 17.65
C LEU A 114 17.78 -2.45 18.77
N ASN A 115 17.80 -1.39 19.53
CA ASN A 115 16.86 -1.19 20.65
C ASN A 115 15.47 -0.71 20.23
N ASN A 116 15.32 -0.25 18.98
CA ASN A 116 14.06 0.29 18.46
C ASN A 116 13.54 -0.54 17.28
N PHE A 117 13.88 -0.15 16.07
CA PHE A 117 13.33 -0.72 14.85
C PHE A 117 13.79 -2.16 14.60
N PHE A 118 15.10 -2.45 14.82
CA PHE A 118 15.72 -3.74 14.50
C PHE A 118 15.58 -4.78 15.62
N LYS A 119 14.48 -4.78 16.35
CA LYS A 119 14.12 -5.91 17.22
C LYS A 119 13.71 -7.10 16.36
N THR A 120 14.12 -8.30 16.76
CA THR A 120 13.77 -9.54 16.04
C THR A 120 12.29 -9.65 15.76
N GLU A 121 11.44 -9.32 16.74
CA GLU A 121 9.99 -9.36 16.63
C GLU A 121 9.46 -8.40 15.55
N ASN A 122 9.97 -7.16 15.52
CA ASN A 122 9.58 -6.18 14.53
C ASN A 122 9.97 -6.63 13.12
N ILE A 123 11.21 -7.14 12.96
CA ILE A 123 11.70 -7.65 11.65
C ILE A 123 10.84 -8.80 11.16
N LEU A 124 10.48 -9.75 12.04
CA LEU A 124 9.63 -10.88 11.67
C LEU A 124 8.22 -10.42 11.22
N GLN A 125 7.63 -9.46 11.93
CA GLN A 125 6.32 -8.90 11.56
C GLN A 125 6.38 -8.11 10.24
N LEU A 126 7.41 -7.29 10.04
CA LEU A 126 7.62 -6.57 8.78
C LEU A 126 7.87 -7.51 7.60
N ARG A 127 8.62 -8.60 7.83
CA ARG A 127 8.83 -9.66 6.84
C ARG A 127 7.51 -10.35 6.49
N GLU A 128 6.70 -10.71 7.48
CA GLU A 128 5.37 -11.27 7.25
C GLU A 128 4.48 -10.31 6.44
N LEU A 129 4.52 -9.02 6.76
CA LEU A 129 3.79 -7.99 6.04
C LEU A 129 4.24 -7.90 4.57
N ALA A 130 5.56 -7.92 4.31
CA ALA A 130 6.11 -7.91 2.96
C ALA A 130 5.69 -9.13 2.14
N LEU A 131 5.75 -10.33 2.73
CA LEU A 131 5.31 -11.57 2.08
C LEU A 131 3.81 -11.54 1.75
N LYS A 132 2.97 -11.02 2.65
CA LYS A 132 1.53 -10.85 2.43
C LYS A 132 1.26 -9.88 1.27
N GLU A 133 1.99 -8.78 1.20
CA GLU A 133 1.82 -7.79 0.14
C GLU A 133 2.19 -8.35 -1.24
N VAL A 134 3.31 -9.09 -1.33
CA VAL A 134 3.71 -9.75 -2.58
C VAL A 134 2.71 -10.82 -2.98
N ALA A 135 2.28 -11.67 -2.05
CA ALA A 135 1.27 -12.70 -2.33
C ALA A 135 -0.04 -12.09 -2.86
N PHE A 136 -0.51 -11.00 -2.24
CA PHE A 136 -1.68 -10.27 -2.70
C PHE A 136 -1.53 -9.71 -4.14
N ARG A 137 -0.34 -9.25 -4.51
CA ARG A 137 -0.08 -8.75 -5.86
C ARG A 137 -0.02 -9.85 -6.90
N VAL A 138 0.59 -10.98 -6.58
CA VAL A 138 0.59 -12.16 -7.44
C VAL A 138 -0.84 -12.63 -7.67
N GLU A 139 -1.65 -12.72 -6.63
CA GLU A 139 -3.06 -13.09 -6.72
C GLU A 139 -3.84 -12.14 -7.64
N LYS A 140 -3.69 -10.82 -7.46
CA LYS A 140 -4.29 -9.81 -8.34
C LYS A 140 -3.87 -9.93 -9.81
N LYS A 141 -2.58 -10.18 -10.05
CA LYS A 141 -2.08 -10.34 -11.42
C LYS A 141 -2.69 -11.57 -12.09
N VAL A 142 -2.70 -12.70 -11.40
CA VAL A 142 -3.31 -13.95 -11.86
C VAL A 142 -4.81 -13.76 -12.13
N GLU A 143 -5.54 -13.09 -11.24
CA GLU A 143 -6.96 -12.80 -11.44
C GLU A 143 -7.22 -11.93 -12.67
N ASN A 144 -6.43 -10.87 -12.88
CA ASN A 144 -6.55 -10.01 -14.04
C ASN A 144 -6.26 -10.76 -15.36
N GLU A 145 -5.29 -11.68 -15.37
CA GLU A 145 -4.99 -12.54 -16.50
C GLU A 145 -6.11 -13.55 -16.77
N ILE A 146 -6.68 -14.16 -15.72
CA ILE A 146 -7.79 -15.11 -15.83
C ILE A 146 -9.08 -14.41 -16.28
N VAL A 147 -9.38 -13.22 -15.76
CA VAL A 147 -10.58 -12.44 -16.15
C VAL A 147 -10.55 -12.06 -17.62
N SER A 148 -9.38 -11.90 -18.21
CA SER A 148 -9.23 -11.69 -19.67
C SER A 148 -9.55 -12.94 -20.50
N ILE A 149 -9.49 -14.13 -19.90
CA ILE A 149 -9.66 -15.42 -20.59
C ILE A 149 -11.05 -16.03 -20.34
N ASP A 150 -11.66 -15.81 -19.18
CA ASP A 150 -12.91 -16.49 -18.81
C ASP A 150 -13.94 -15.56 -18.15
N LYS A 151 -15.00 -15.22 -18.88
CA LYS A 151 -16.17 -14.48 -18.39
C LYS A 151 -17.06 -15.29 -17.42
N GLY A 152 -16.62 -16.47 -16.98
CA GLY A 152 -17.42 -17.45 -16.24
C GLY A 152 -17.11 -17.63 -14.76
N VAL A 153 -16.04 -17.05 -14.24
CA VAL A 153 -15.68 -17.22 -12.82
C VAL A 153 -16.63 -16.41 -11.95
N ARG A 154 -17.39 -17.10 -11.09
CA ARG A 154 -18.23 -16.47 -10.06
C ARG A 154 -17.34 -15.89 -8.97
N HIS A 155 -17.10 -14.58 -9.02
CA HIS A 155 -16.46 -13.89 -7.91
C HIS A 155 -17.39 -13.87 -6.69
N GLU A 156 -16.84 -14.17 -5.53
CA GLU A 156 -17.54 -13.95 -4.26
C GLU A 156 -17.90 -12.48 -4.14
N LYS A 157 -19.13 -12.18 -3.70
CA LYS A 157 -19.58 -10.81 -3.44
C LYS A 157 -19.83 -10.65 -1.96
N PHE A 158 -19.38 -9.54 -1.39
CA PHE A 158 -19.61 -9.22 0.00
C PHE A 158 -20.85 -8.35 0.16
N LEU A 159 -21.68 -8.69 1.14
CA LEU A 159 -22.82 -7.88 1.55
C LEU A 159 -22.57 -7.33 2.96
N ALA A 160 -22.43 -6.01 3.07
CA ALA A 160 -22.29 -5.32 4.34
C ALA A 160 -23.66 -4.88 4.85
N CYS A 161 -24.23 -5.59 5.80
CA CYS A 161 -25.45 -5.17 6.45
C CYS A 161 -25.15 -4.09 7.49
N ILE A 162 -25.72 -2.90 7.31
CA ILE A 162 -25.50 -1.74 8.19
C ILE A 162 -26.80 -1.33 8.89
N SER A 163 -26.67 -0.73 10.07
CA SER A 163 -27.78 -0.21 10.86
C SER A 163 -27.68 1.31 11.00
N SER A 164 -28.74 1.93 11.52
CA SER A 164 -28.79 3.36 11.82
C SER A 164 -27.88 3.82 12.97
N ASN A 165 -27.22 2.90 13.67
CA ASN A 165 -26.30 3.23 14.77
C ASN A 165 -25.02 3.91 14.22
N GLU A 166 -24.72 5.13 14.67
CA GLU A 166 -23.62 5.97 14.14
C GLU A 166 -22.21 5.35 14.22
N LYS A 167 -21.95 4.46 15.18
CA LYS A 167 -20.61 3.89 15.40
C LYS A 167 -20.31 2.64 14.57
N THR A 168 -21.31 1.82 14.35
CA THR A 168 -21.15 0.48 13.75
C THR A 168 -20.98 0.50 12.22
N PRO A 169 -21.71 1.33 11.44
CA PRO A 169 -21.64 1.30 9.99
C PRO A 169 -20.25 1.58 9.42
N ARG A 170 -19.53 2.55 9.97
CA ARG A 170 -18.18 2.90 9.50
C ARG A 170 -17.19 1.74 9.61
N HIS A 171 -17.24 1.04 10.73
CA HIS A 171 -16.36 -0.11 10.93
C HIS A 171 -16.69 -1.25 9.97
N ILE A 172 -17.99 -1.53 9.79
CA ILE A 172 -18.47 -2.59 8.87
C ILE A 172 -18.08 -2.26 7.44
N ILE A 173 -18.33 -1.02 6.97
CA ILE A 173 -17.99 -0.58 5.62
C ILE A 173 -16.49 -0.67 5.37
N ARG A 174 -15.66 -0.19 6.31
CA ARG A 174 -14.19 -0.29 6.19
C ARG A 174 -13.72 -1.75 6.15
N LYS A 175 -14.31 -2.61 6.96
CA LYS A 175 -13.98 -4.05 6.95
C LYS A 175 -14.41 -4.71 5.64
N ALA A 176 -15.61 -4.39 5.14
CA ALA A 176 -16.10 -4.90 3.86
C ALA A 176 -15.25 -4.41 2.68
N ALA A 177 -14.85 -3.13 2.68
CA ALA A 177 -13.97 -2.57 1.66
C ALA A 177 -12.60 -3.26 1.64
N ARG A 178 -12.00 -3.52 2.82
CA ARG A 178 -10.74 -4.27 2.91
C ARG A 178 -10.88 -5.71 2.42
N LEU A 179 -11.97 -6.38 2.77
CA LEU A 179 -12.23 -7.73 2.30
C LEU A 179 -12.46 -7.74 0.78
N ALA A 180 -13.28 -6.84 0.27
CA ALA A 180 -13.53 -6.72 -1.17
C ALA A 180 -12.23 -6.43 -1.94
N SER A 181 -11.37 -5.53 -1.43
CA SER A 181 -10.05 -5.28 -1.99
C SER A 181 -9.15 -6.53 -1.92
N ARG A 182 -9.16 -7.25 -0.79
CA ARG A 182 -8.35 -8.46 -0.60
C ARG A 182 -8.75 -9.60 -1.52
N TYR A 183 -10.04 -9.71 -1.84
CA TYR A 183 -10.59 -10.74 -2.73
C TYR A 183 -10.90 -10.24 -4.13
N ASN A 184 -10.34 -9.06 -4.49
CA ASN A 184 -10.51 -8.41 -5.79
C ASN A 184 -11.97 -8.43 -6.29
N THR A 185 -12.89 -8.09 -5.41
CA THR A 185 -14.32 -8.13 -5.70
C THR A 185 -15.01 -6.83 -5.26
N VAL A 186 -16.27 -6.73 -5.55
CA VAL A 186 -17.10 -5.61 -5.10
C VAL A 186 -17.85 -5.97 -3.82
N PHE A 187 -18.20 -4.98 -3.01
CA PHE A 187 -19.16 -5.17 -1.94
C PHE A 187 -20.36 -4.26 -2.11
N SER A 188 -21.49 -4.71 -1.59
CA SER A 188 -22.71 -3.93 -1.50
C SER A 188 -23.02 -3.64 -0.04
N ALA A 189 -23.47 -2.42 0.27
CA ALA A 189 -23.96 -2.08 1.60
C ALA A 189 -25.50 -2.15 1.60
N LEU A 190 -26.06 -2.97 2.48
CA LEU A 190 -27.50 -3.08 2.67
C LEU A 190 -27.89 -2.37 3.97
N TYR A 191 -28.79 -1.41 3.84
CA TYR A 191 -29.43 -0.77 4.96
C TYR A 191 -30.92 -1.16 4.96
N VAL A 192 -31.43 -1.63 6.11
CA VAL A 192 -32.84 -1.96 6.29
C VAL A 192 -33.44 -0.95 7.25
N GLN A 193 -34.32 -0.08 6.73
CA GLN A 193 -35.07 0.85 7.53
C GLN A 193 -36.13 0.13 8.32
N THR A 194 -36.17 0.32 9.65
CA THR A 194 -37.23 -0.22 10.49
C THR A 194 -38.35 0.81 10.66
N PRO A 195 -39.61 0.38 10.88
CA PRO A 195 -40.75 1.30 11.04
C PRO A 195 -40.63 2.29 12.22
N VAL A 196 -39.73 2.02 13.15
CA VAL A 196 -39.47 2.86 14.34
C VAL A 196 -38.45 3.98 14.08
N GLU A 197 -37.73 3.93 12.95
CA GLU A 197 -36.73 4.90 12.61
C GLU A 197 -37.29 6.11 11.90
N SER A 198 -37.04 7.32 12.42
CA SER A 198 -37.50 8.56 11.78
C SER A 198 -36.64 8.86 10.54
N THR A 199 -37.28 9.32 9.48
CA THR A 199 -36.67 9.70 8.19
C THR A 199 -35.56 10.74 8.36
N GLU A 200 -35.68 11.66 9.31
CA GLU A 200 -34.68 12.70 9.60
C GLU A 200 -33.37 12.14 10.17
N ARG A 201 -33.42 11.13 11.05
CA ARG A 201 -32.21 10.46 11.57
C ARG A 201 -31.47 9.70 10.49
N ILE A 202 -32.19 9.11 9.56
CA ILE A 202 -31.61 8.37 8.44
C ILE A 202 -30.87 9.32 7.49
N ASN A 203 -31.49 10.44 7.13
CA ASN A 203 -30.90 11.41 6.20
C ASN A 203 -29.64 12.05 6.76
N LEU A 204 -29.57 12.39 8.04
CA LEU A 204 -28.41 12.97 8.69
C LEU A 204 -27.26 11.97 8.85
N ALA A 205 -27.54 10.73 9.20
CA ALA A 205 -26.54 9.68 9.29
C ALA A 205 -26.01 9.25 7.91
N SER A 206 -26.88 9.12 6.92
CA SER A 206 -26.53 8.73 5.54
C SER A 206 -25.72 9.82 4.82
N GLN A 207 -26.13 11.07 4.90
CA GLN A 207 -25.42 12.16 4.20
C GLN A 207 -24.05 12.48 4.80
N ARG A 208 -23.88 12.39 6.12
CA ARG A 208 -22.59 12.69 6.77
C ARG A 208 -21.57 11.54 6.72
N HIS A 209 -22.02 10.30 6.58
CA HIS A 209 -21.19 9.12 6.79
C HIS A 209 -20.96 8.23 5.58
N LEU A 210 -21.86 8.27 4.59
CA LEU A 210 -21.75 7.47 3.37
C LEU A 210 -21.08 8.23 2.20
N LEU A 211 -21.15 9.55 2.19
CA LEU A 211 -20.65 10.36 1.07
C LEU A 211 -19.21 10.86 1.24
N ASN A 212 -18.58 10.70 2.40
CA ASN A 212 -17.33 11.40 2.68
C ASN A 212 -16.05 10.59 2.86
N PRO A 213 -15.96 9.26 2.89
CA PRO A 213 -14.66 8.63 2.98
C PRO A 213 -14.31 7.58 1.94
N VAL A 214 -15.11 7.32 0.94
CA VAL A 214 -14.75 6.27 -0.02
C VAL A 214 -15.08 6.72 -1.43
N SER A 215 -14.09 7.27 -2.10
CA SER A 215 -14.13 7.62 -3.52
C SER A 215 -14.27 6.41 -4.45
N TYR A 216 -14.49 5.23 -3.95
CA TYR A 216 -14.54 3.99 -4.74
C TYR A 216 -15.64 3.08 -4.23
N THR A 217 -16.90 3.34 -4.59
CA THR A 217 -17.88 2.26 -4.75
C THR A 217 -19.22 2.82 -5.18
N HIS A 218 -19.83 2.21 -6.18
CA HIS A 218 -21.21 2.45 -6.55
C HIS A 218 -22.13 2.05 -5.38
N LEU A 219 -22.77 3.04 -4.76
CA LEU A 219 -23.89 2.83 -3.87
C LEU A 219 -25.13 2.62 -4.73
N THR A 220 -25.66 1.40 -4.75
CA THR A 220 -27.01 1.14 -5.22
C THR A 220 -27.92 1.17 -3.98
N LEU A 221 -28.80 2.15 -3.91
CA LEU A 221 -29.88 2.22 -2.94
C LEU A 221 -31.02 1.27 -3.32
#